data_099b788fdf69b94c4914cfc0f1878d8b
#
_entry.id   099b788fdf69b94c4914cfc0f1878d8b
#
_cell.length_a   1.000
_cell.length_b   1.000
_cell.length_c   1.000
_cell.angle_alpha   90.00
_cell.angle_beta   90.00
_cell.angle_gamma   90.00
#
_symmetry.space_group_name_H-M   'P 1'
#
loop_
_entity.id
_entity.type
_entity.pdbx_description
1 polymer ?
#
loop_
_entity_poly.entity_id
_entity_poly.type
_entity_poly.pdbx_seq_one_letter_code
_entity_poly.pdbx_strand_id
1 'polypeptide(L)'
;MHTLTEQIRCKMARGTIEQEINDHIEDQKAEFLSEGMSQTEAEEAAVREMGDPVEVGLGMDRIHRPTMAWGMIALIVGLSLAGYLLRSVMYQTVLGIEQSAGKTEELFWTGMSSSWHTSLELPALLLGLVLMIGICYMDYTRIAVYAKPILIAYQVLLFIGLQVAGVKMNGSTRFIRMPFGNIVLNLIDLLWLTIPLFAAVLYSYRGQGYRGILKAILWMIIPSYFLIIRSQSLIAAMILEVVYCVVLAAAVYKGWFQVCKKAVLTGIGVVVVLIPVLLAGGIWCFGMAYQKERIAAIFSIGDYAVDFPRVNMIREMISGSSAFHGNPQFKELLKYVDGSVHLLASVVAAYGILAGILLVLCLVILIFRFAKISLNQKNQLGMVMGTGCTALFLIQIVVFILENLGGVGEMGIYCPFFTTGRSGMLTSYILLGLLLSICRYQKTAPEPVIRSWRWRQRSQS
;
A
#
# COMPACT_ATOMS: atom_id res chain seq x y z
N MET A 1 -39.69 -4.80 12.14
CA MET A 1 -38.46 -4.83 11.34
C MET A 1 -38.27 -3.61 10.44
N HIS A 2 -39.21 -3.25 9.54
CA HIS A 2 -39.02 -2.12 8.62
C HIS A 2 -38.73 -0.81 9.35
N THR A 3 -39.49 -0.46 10.37
CA THR A 3 -39.30 0.76 11.21
C THR A 3 -37.92 0.80 11.86
N LEU A 4 -37.41 -0.33 12.35
CA LEU A 4 -36.08 -0.44 12.97
C LEU A 4 -34.98 -0.25 11.93
N THR A 5 -35.07 -0.91 10.78
CA THR A 5 -34.05 -0.82 9.73
C THR A 5 -34.00 0.55 9.05
N GLU A 6 -35.09 1.31 9.04
CA GLU A 6 -35.10 2.71 8.58
C GLU A 6 -34.26 3.64 9.43
N GLN A 7 -34.12 3.38 10.75
CA GLN A 7 -33.29 4.17 11.64
C GLN A 7 -31.78 4.00 11.37
N ILE A 8 -31.39 2.93 10.68
CA ILE A 8 -29.99 2.61 10.40
C ILE A 8 -29.54 3.35 9.15
N ARG A 9 -28.64 4.33 9.32
CA ARG A 9 -28.07 5.14 8.22
C ARG A 9 -27.19 4.35 7.28
N CYS A 10 -26.45 3.36 7.79
CA CYS A 10 -25.57 2.53 6.99
C CYS A 10 -26.36 1.43 6.26
N LYS A 11 -26.67 1.65 4.99
CA LYS A 11 -27.42 0.69 4.14
C LYS A 11 -26.79 -0.72 4.12
N MET A 12 -25.46 -0.81 4.28
CA MET A 12 -24.75 -2.09 4.28
C MET A 12 -24.97 -2.90 5.56
N ALA A 13 -25.12 -2.23 6.70
CA ALA A 13 -25.35 -2.88 7.98
C ALA A 13 -26.81 -3.36 8.13
N ARG A 14 -27.75 -2.77 7.38
CA ARG A 14 -29.18 -3.08 7.52
C ARG A 14 -29.50 -4.55 7.43
N GLY A 15 -29.02 -5.24 6.38
CA GLY A 15 -29.31 -6.66 6.18
C GLY A 15 -28.71 -7.57 7.25
N THR A 16 -27.50 -7.24 7.74
CA THR A 16 -26.84 -8.01 8.82
C THR A 16 -27.55 -7.80 10.15
N ILE A 17 -27.92 -6.55 10.45
CA ILE A 17 -28.66 -6.22 11.68
C ILE A 17 -30.06 -6.84 11.65
N GLU A 18 -30.73 -6.80 10.50
CA GLU A 18 -32.04 -7.45 10.32
C GLU A 18 -31.97 -8.94 10.60
N GLN A 19 -30.91 -9.60 10.11
CA GLN A 19 -30.70 -11.02 10.37
C GLN A 19 -30.39 -11.27 11.86
N GLU A 20 -29.50 -10.49 12.47
CA GLU A 20 -29.11 -10.61 13.88
C GLU A 20 -30.31 -10.45 14.81
N ILE A 21 -31.19 -9.49 14.52
CA ILE A 21 -32.40 -9.26 15.31
C ILE A 21 -33.43 -10.38 15.09
N ASN A 22 -33.59 -10.87 13.84
CA ASN A 22 -34.47 -11.98 13.59
C ASN A 22 -33.99 -13.25 14.31
N ASP A 23 -32.68 -13.54 14.23
CA ASP A 23 -32.09 -14.70 14.92
C ASP A 23 -32.32 -14.58 16.44
N HIS A 24 -32.18 -13.38 17.01
CA HIS A 24 -32.44 -13.15 18.44
C HIS A 24 -33.91 -13.31 18.82
N ILE A 25 -34.85 -12.83 17.99
CA ILE A 25 -36.29 -13.04 18.20
C ILE A 25 -36.63 -14.54 18.12
N GLU A 26 -36.03 -15.30 17.17
CA GLU A 26 -36.24 -16.73 17.07
C GLU A 26 -35.69 -17.49 18.28
N ASP A 27 -34.52 -17.09 18.82
CA ASP A 27 -33.93 -17.69 20.01
C ASP A 27 -34.84 -17.45 21.25
N GLN A 28 -35.30 -16.21 21.47
CA GLN A 28 -36.24 -15.89 22.56
C GLN A 28 -37.60 -16.62 22.42
N LYS A 29 -38.13 -16.70 21.19
CA LYS A 29 -39.34 -17.45 20.91
C LYS A 29 -39.18 -18.95 21.27
N ALA A 30 -37.99 -19.52 20.97
CA ALA A 30 -37.70 -20.92 21.33
C ALA A 30 -37.66 -21.11 22.87
N GLU A 31 -37.14 -20.13 23.61
CA GLU A 31 -37.09 -20.12 25.06
C GLU A 31 -38.50 -20.09 25.65
N PHE A 32 -39.38 -19.16 25.23
CA PHE A 32 -40.76 -19.05 25.70
C PHE A 32 -41.62 -20.27 25.34
N LEU A 33 -41.38 -20.92 24.15
CA LEU A 33 -41.99 -22.17 23.82
C LEU A 33 -41.57 -23.32 24.76
N SER A 34 -40.32 -23.32 25.24
CA SER A 34 -39.84 -24.30 26.20
C SER A 34 -40.45 -24.11 27.62
N GLU A 35 -40.90 -22.90 27.94
CA GLU A 35 -41.63 -22.53 29.16
C GLU A 35 -43.11 -22.87 29.08
N GLY A 36 -43.61 -23.38 27.94
CA GLY A 36 -44.97 -23.86 27.75
C GLY A 36 -45.95 -22.82 27.20
N MET A 37 -45.47 -21.69 26.65
CA MET A 37 -46.31 -20.71 25.97
C MET A 37 -46.79 -21.28 24.60
N SER A 38 -47.95 -20.83 24.14
CA SER A 38 -48.38 -21.12 22.78
C SER A 38 -47.51 -20.41 21.72
N GLN A 39 -47.49 -20.89 20.49
CA GLN A 39 -46.63 -20.32 19.43
C GLN A 39 -46.88 -18.84 19.16
N THR A 40 -48.16 -18.40 19.24
CA THR A 40 -48.54 -16.99 19.05
C THR A 40 -48.16 -16.13 20.24
N GLU A 41 -48.37 -16.61 21.47
CA GLU A 41 -47.98 -15.91 22.68
C GLU A 41 -46.46 -15.77 22.80
N ALA A 42 -45.70 -16.81 22.50
CA ALA A 42 -44.25 -16.80 22.51
C ALA A 42 -43.67 -15.78 21.49
N GLU A 43 -44.29 -15.67 20.29
CA GLU A 43 -43.87 -14.72 19.26
C GLU A 43 -44.15 -13.25 19.68
N GLU A 44 -45.34 -12.99 20.24
CA GLU A 44 -45.71 -11.69 20.75
C GLU A 44 -44.84 -11.28 21.95
N ALA A 45 -44.52 -12.20 22.85
CA ALA A 45 -43.66 -11.99 23.99
C ALA A 45 -42.22 -11.66 23.56
N ALA A 46 -41.64 -12.43 22.64
CA ALA A 46 -40.31 -12.22 22.08
C ALA A 46 -40.19 -10.85 21.40
N VAL A 47 -41.18 -10.44 20.61
CA VAL A 47 -41.20 -9.12 19.97
C VAL A 47 -41.35 -8.00 21.00
N ARG A 48 -42.15 -8.21 22.04
CA ARG A 48 -42.35 -7.21 23.13
C ARG A 48 -41.08 -7.01 23.95
N GLU A 49 -40.31 -8.06 24.20
CA GLU A 49 -39.07 -8.00 24.97
C GLU A 49 -37.96 -7.25 24.23
N MET A 50 -38.00 -7.21 22.89
CA MET A 50 -37.07 -6.41 22.07
C MET A 50 -37.22 -4.89 22.29
N GLY A 51 -38.32 -4.43 22.87
CA GLY A 51 -38.58 -3.03 23.15
C GLY A 51 -38.99 -2.18 21.95
N ASP A 52 -38.83 -0.85 22.07
CA ASP A 52 -39.21 0.08 20.99
C ASP A 52 -38.28 -0.06 19.77
N PRO A 53 -38.82 -0.40 18.59
CA PRO A 53 -38.03 -0.58 17.37
C PRO A 53 -37.27 0.68 16.93
N VAL A 54 -37.72 1.88 17.32
CA VAL A 54 -37.02 3.13 17.02
C VAL A 54 -35.79 3.26 17.93
N GLU A 55 -35.94 2.99 19.23
CA GLU A 55 -34.87 3.10 20.20
C GLU A 55 -33.77 2.04 19.93
N VAL A 56 -34.18 0.80 19.70
CA VAL A 56 -33.27 -0.30 19.30
C VAL A 56 -32.56 0.04 17.99
N GLY A 57 -33.27 0.55 16.98
CA GLY A 57 -32.69 0.96 15.70
C GLY A 57 -31.66 2.07 15.84
N LEU A 58 -31.93 3.07 16.64
CA LEU A 58 -30.99 4.17 16.95
C LEU A 58 -29.77 3.65 17.74
N GLY A 59 -29.97 2.73 18.68
CA GLY A 59 -28.88 2.05 19.40
C GLY A 59 -27.96 1.30 18.46
N MET A 60 -28.53 0.51 17.56
CA MET A 60 -27.79 -0.24 16.53
C MET A 60 -27.08 0.69 15.54
N ASP A 61 -27.70 1.83 15.12
CA ASP A 61 -27.03 2.82 14.27
C ASP A 61 -25.77 3.38 14.95
N ARG A 62 -25.79 3.64 16.24
CA ARG A 62 -24.61 4.14 16.99
C ARG A 62 -23.46 3.13 17.00
N ILE A 63 -23.77 1.83 17.12
CA ILE A 63 -22.77 0.75 17.18
C ILE A 63 -22.17 0.49 15.78
N HIS A 64 -23.03 0.48 14.76
CA HIS A 64 -22.69 0.10 13.38
C HIS A 64 -22.43 1.29 12.44
N ARG A 65 -22.31 2.47 13.00
CA ARG A 65 -22.05 3.68 12.21
C ARG A 65 -20.63 3.72 11.69
N PRO A 66 -20.42 4.01 10.39
CA PRO A 66 -19.08 4.24 9.83
C PRO A 66 -18.40 5.42 10.52
N THR A 67 -17.22 5.19 11.08
CA THR A 67 -16.47 6.23 11.81
C THR A 67 -15.29 6.72 11.00
N MET A 68 -15.16 8.04 10.84
CA MET A 68 -14.01 8.64 10.14
C MET A 68 -12.77 8.68 11.03
N ALA A 69 -11.65 8.24 10.49
CA ALA A 69 -10.35 8.28 11.17
C ALA A 69 -9.68 9.65 11.01
N TRP A 70 -10.30 10.73 11.53
CA TRP A 70 -9.81 12.10 11.35
C TRP A 70 -8.35 12.29 11.74
N GLY A 71 -7.89 11.64 12.81
CA GLY A 71 -6.49 11.69 13.23
C GLY A 71 -5.52 11.06 12.23
N MET A 72 -5.97 10.04 11.48
CA MET A 72 -5.16 9.45 10.39
C MET A 72 -5.14 10.35 9.16
N ILE A 73 -6.30 10.92 8.79
CA ILE A 73 -6.39 11.88 7.68
C ILE A 73 -5.50 13.08 7.96
N ALA A 74 -5.56 13.65 9.16
CA ALA A 74 -4.72 14.78 9.56
C ALA A 74 -3.22 14.44 9.50
N LEU A 75 -2.81 13.24 9.95
CA LEU A 75 -1.43 12.79 9.88
C LEU A 75 -0.97 12.65 8.42
N ILE A 76 -1.78 12.03 7.56
CA ILE A 76 -1.46 11.85 6.14
C ILE A 76 -1.34 13.21 5.45
N VAL A 77 -2.31 14.11 5.65
CA VAL A 77 -2.28 15.46 5.08
C VAL A 77 -1.08 16.25 5.59
N GLY A 78 -0.81 16.18 6.89
CA GLY A 78 0.36 16.84 7.49
C GLY A 78 1.68 16.36 6.91
N LEU A 79 1.88 15.03 6.79
CA LEU A 79 3.07 14.46 6.15
C LEU A 79 3.18 14.82 4.66
N SER A 80 2.05 14.85 3.95
CA SER A 80 2.00 15.23 2.54
C SER A 80 2.44 16.68 2.32
N LEU A 81 1.93 17.59 3.14
CA LEU A 81 2.30 19.01 3.10
C LEU A 81 3.74 19.22 3.53
N ALA A 82 4.18 18.56 4.61
CA ALA A 82 5.58 18.63 5.06
C ALA A 82 6.55 18.12 3.98
N GLY A 83 6.27 17.00 3.35
CA GLY A 83 7.06 16.47 2.25
C GLY A 83 7.11 17.42 1.05
N TYR A 84 5.97 17.99 0.66
CA TYR A 84 5.92 19.00 -0.41
C TYR A 84 6.74 20.24 -0.08
N LEU A 85 6.60 20.78 1.14
CA LEU A 85 7.34 21.97 1.57
C LEU A 85 8.85 21.72 1.64
N LEU A 86 9.26 20.56 2.22
CA LEU A 86 10.68 20.18 2.29
C LEU A 86 11.29 20.06 0.90
N ARG A 87 10.62 19.37 -0.04
CA ARG A 87 11.11 19.29 -1.43
C ARG A 87 11.18 20.65 -2.10
N SER A 88 10.17 21.50 -1.88
CA SER A 88 10.17 22.87 -2.45
C SER A 88 11.34 23.70 -1.92
N VAL A 89 11.66 23.61 -0.62
CA VAL A 89 12.81 24.31 -0.03
C VAL A 89 14.13 23.77 -0.61
N MET A 90 14.29 22.45 -0.72
CA MET A 90 15.48 21.85 -1.33
C MET A 90 15.66 22.29 -2.78
N TYR A 91 14.58 22.32 -3.56
CA TYR A 91 14.57 22.79 -4.93
C TYR A 91 15.02 24.27 -5.04
N GLN A 92 14.47 25.18 -4.22
CA GLN A 92 14.86 26.58 -4.20
C GLN A 92 16.34 26.75 -3.81
N THR A 93 16.84 25.88 -2.93
CA THR A 93 18.26 25.88 -2.54
C THR A 93 19.15 25.51 -3.72
N VAL A 94 18.77 24.48 -4.50
CA VAL A 94 19.51 24.08 -5.72
C VAL A 94 19.49 25.21 -6.75
N LEU A 95 18.33 25.82 -7.02
CA LEU A 95 18.22 26.95 -7.97
C LEU A 95 19.12 28.16 -7.55
N GLY A 96 19.15 28.47 -6.26
CA GLY A 96 20.01 29.55 -5.74
C GLY A 96 21.51 29.25 -5.95
N ILE A 97 21.91 27.98 -5.87
CA ILE A 97 23.28 27.54 -6.16
C ILE A 97 23.56 27.65 -7.67
N GLU A 98 22.65 27.24 -8.54
CA GLU A 98 22.80 27.33 -9.99
C GLU A 98 22.98 28.78 -10.47
N GLN A 99 22.12 29.68 -9.98
CA GLN A 99 22.19 31.11 -10.31
C GLN A 99 23.50 31.77 -9.87
N SER A 100 24.05 31.37 -8.71
CA SER A 100 25.29 31.93 -8.20
C SER A 100 26.53 31.37 -8.89
N ALA A 101 26.48 30.18 -9.46
CA ALA A 101 27.62 29.53 -10.13
C ALA A 101 27.83 29.93 -11.60
N GLY A 102 26.87 30.60 -12.24
CA GLY A 102 26.95 31.04 -13.64
C GLY A 102 27.12 29.92 -14.69
N LYS A 103 26.93 28.65 -14.29
CA LYS A 103 27.14 27.47 -15.13
C LYS A 103 25.84 26.75 -15.37
N THR A 104 25.32 26.81 -16.61
CA THR A 104 24.08 26.20 -17.03
C THR A 104 24.19 24.77 -17.58
N GLU A 105 25.38 24.26 -17.92
CA GLU A 105 25.52 23.02 -18.68
C GLU A 105 25.84 21.76 -17.84
N GLU A 106 26.66 21.84 -16.80
CA GLU A 106 27.00 20.66 -16.00
C GLU A 106 25.94 20.28 -14.96
N LEU A 107 25.17 21.27 -14.48
CA LEU A 107 24.01 21.06 -13.61
C LEU A 107 22.73 20.68 -14.35
N PHE A 108 22.78 20.62 -15.67
CA PHE A 108 21.65 20.27 -16.54
C PHE A 108 21.00 18.92 -16.16
N TRP A 109 21.78 17.94 -15.73
CA TRP A 109 21.27 16.62 -15.34
C TRP A 109 20.56 16.60 -13.99
N THR A 110 20.96 17.44 -13.04
CA THR A 110 20.31 17.59 -11.74
C THR A 110 19.14 18.58 -11.82
N GLY A 111 19.29 19.69 -12.56
CA GLY A 111 18.26 20.71 -12.71
C GLY A 111 17.11 20.30 -13.64
N MET A 112 17.37 19.48 -14.69
CA MET A 112 16.33 19.05 -15.62
C MET A 112 15.32 18.09 -14.99
N SER A 113 15.72 17.33 -13.97
CA SER A 113 14.74 16.53 -13.20
C SER A 113 13.86 17.41 -12.31
N SER A 114 14.38 18.53 -11.84
CA SER A 114 13.75 19.38 -10.83
C SER A 114 12.74 20.40 -11.40
N SER A 115 13.05 21.06 -12.54
CA SER A 115 12.18 22.11 -13.09
C SER A 115 10.82 21.63 -13.60
N TRP A 116 10.72 20.36 -14.03
CA TRP A 116 9.48 19.73 -14.46
C TRP A 116 8.63 19.23 -13.29
N HIS A 117 9.23 19.08 -12.10
CA HIS A 117 8.56 18.48 -10.95
C HIS A 117 7.69 19.49 -10.19
N THR A 118 8.18 20.73 -9.99
CA THR A 118 7.54 21.68 -9.09
C THR A 118 6.21 22.24 -9.59
N SER A 119 6.05 22.53 -10.87
CA SER A 119 4.82 23.14 -11.40
C SER A 119 3.59 22.22 -11.37
N LEU A 120 3.80 20.90 -11.45
CA LEU A 120 2.72 19.90 -11.47
C LEU A 120 2.65 19.05 -10.19
N GLU A 121 3.56 19.21 -9.23
CA GLU A 121 3.52 18.47 -7.96
C GLU A 121 2.34 18.88 -7.10
N LEU A 122 2.08 20.17 -6.94
CA LEU A 122 0.96 20.65 -6.14
C LEU A 122 -0.41 20.20 -6.71
N PRO A 123 -0.70 20.36 -8.02
CA PRO A 123 -1.91 19.78 -8.61
C PRO A 123 -2.02 18.27 -8.42
N ALA A 124 -0.92 17.52 -8.58
CA ALA A 124 -0.91 16.07 -8.36
C ALA A 124 -1.18 15.71 -6.89
N LEU A 125 -0.61 16.45 -5.95
CA LEU A 125 -0.86 16.31 -4.52
C LEU A 125 -2.35 16.54 -4.19
N LEU A 126 -2.92 17.65 -4.67
CA LEU A 126 -4.33 17.98 -4.45
C LEU A 126 -5.25 16.92 -5.06
N LEU A 127 -4.98 16.49 -6.29
CA LEU A 127 -5.71 15.40 -6.93
C LEU A 127 -5.60 14.10 -6.14
N GLY A 128 -4.40 13.75 -5.65
CA GLY A 128 -4.17 12.58 -4.82
C GLY A 128 -4.99 12.62 -3.53
N LEU A 129 -5.00 13.75 -2.82
CA LEU A 129 -5.79 13.93 -1.61
C LEU A 129 -7.31 13.83 -1.87
N VAL A 130 -7.79 14.40 -2.97
CA VAL A 130 -9.21 14.27 -3.39
C VAL A 130 -9.55 12.82 -3.69
N LEU A 131 -8.70 12.10 -4.44
CA LEU A 131 -8.87 10.67 -4.72
C LEU A 131 -8.86 9.84 -3.43
N MET A 132 -7.93 10.10 -2.52
CA MET A 132 -7.86 9.43 -1.21
C MET A 132 -9.18 9.58 -0.44
N ILE A 133 -9.70 10.78 -0.34
CA ILE A 133 -10.96 11.05 0.34
C ILE A 133 -12.11 10.36 -0.39
N GLY A 134 -12.19 10.46 -1.72
CA GLY A 134 -13.21 9.78 -2.54
C GLY A 134 -13.23 8.27 -2.30
N ILE A 135 -12.06 7.63 -2.32
CA ILE A 135 -11.91 6.18 -2.08
C ILE A 135 -12.24 5.82 -0.63
N CYS A 136 -11.92 6.68 0.34
CA CYS A 136 -12.30 6.47 1.74
C CYS A 136 -13.83 6.36 1.93
N TYR A 137 -14.62 7.03 1.08
CA TYR A 137 -16.09 6.90 1.08
C TYR A 137 -16.61 5.68 0.33
N MET A 138 -15.80 5.07 -0.52
CA MET A 138 -16.20 3.86 -1.25
C MET A 138 -16.15 2.63 -0.33
N ASP A 139 -17.06 1.72 -0.57
CA ASP A 139 -17.09 0.42 0.09
C ASP A 139 -16.07 -0.53 -0.56
N TYR A 140 -15.00 -0.84 0.16
CA TYR A 140 -13.95 -1.74 -0.31
C TYR A 140 -14.43 -3.18 -0.53
N THR A 141 -15.54 -3.62 0.11
CA THR A 141 -16.05 -4.98 -0.02
C THR A 141 -16.61 -5.25 -1.41
N ARG A 142 -17.06 -4.19 -2.12
CA ARG A 142 -17.51 -4.30 -3.52
C ARG A 142 -16.39 -4.74 -4.46
N ILE A 143 -15.15 -4.38 -4.15
CA ILE A 143 -13.97 -4.83 -4.91
C ILE A 143 -13.89 -6.35 -4.92
N ALA A 144 -14.23 -7.03 -3.82
CA ALA A 144 -14.15 -8.48 -3.72
C ALA A 144 -15.13 -9.20 -4.66
N VAL A 145 -16.31 -8.64 -4.89
CA VAL A 145 -17.33 -9.24 -5.76
C VAL A 145 -16.84 -9.34 -7.20
N TYR A 146 -16.11 -8.31 -7.65
CA TYR A 146 -15.62 -8.21 -9.03
C TYR A 146 -14.09 -8.28 -9.12
N ALA A 147 -13.41 -8.83 -8.11
CA ALA A 147 -11.94 -8.80 -8.01
C ALA A 147 -11.23 -9.40 -9.23
N LYS A 148 -11.67 -10.56 -9.71
CA LYS A 148 -11.07 -11.25 -10.87
C LYS A 148 -11.21 -10.44 -12.16
N PRO A 149 -12.42 -10.04 -12.61
CA PRO A 149 -12.56 -9.25 -13.82
C PRO A 149 -11.87 -7.88 -13.71
N ILE A 150 -11.86 -7.25 -12.53
CA ILE A 150 -11.15 -5.99 -12.33
C ILE A 150 -9.64 -6.19 -12.50
N LEU A 151 -9.05 -7.23 -11.87
CA LEU A 151 -7.62 -7.50 -11.96
C LEU A 151 -7.21 -7.85 -13.39
N ILE A 152 -8.00 -8.67 -14.11
CA ILE A 152 -7.75 -8.99 -15.52
C ILE A 152 -7.82 -7.72 -16.37
N ALA A 153 -8.90 -6.96 -16.26
CA ALA A 153 -9.07 -5.72 -17.03
C ALA A 153 -7.95 -4.72 -16.76
N TYR A 154 -7.51 -4.60 -15.50
CA TYR A 154 -6.39 -3.76 -15.11
C TYR A 154 -5.07 -4.19 -15.76
N GLN A 155 -4.74 -5.48 -15.73
CA GLN A 155 -3.54 -6.02 -16.35
C GLN A 155 -3.54 -5.88 -17.87
N VAL A 156 -4.71 -6.12 -18.50
CA VAL A 156 -4.90 -5.91 -19.94
C VAL A 156 -4.73 -4.43 -20.30
N LEU A 157 -5.30 -3.52 -19.50
CA LEU A 157 -5.13 -2.08 -19.70
C LEU A 157 -3.67 -1.64 -19.61
N LEU A 158 -2.93 -2.16 -18.62
CA LEU A 158 -1.48 -1.90 -18.51
C LEU A 158 -0.71 -2.45 -19.71
N PHE A 159 -1.05 -3.65 -20.17
CA PHE A 159 -0.42 -4.25 -21.35
C PHE A 159 -0.67 -3.41 -22.60
N ILE A 160 -1.92 -3.03 -22.88
CA ILE A 160 -2.28 -2.17 -24.02
C ILE A 160 -1.58 -0.81 -23.89
N GLY A 161 -1.61 -0.20 -22.70
CA GLY A 161 -0.94 1.07 -22.44
C GLY A 161 0.56 1.04 -22.76
N LEU A 162 1.25 -0.05 -22.39
CA LEU A 162 2.66 -0.23 -22.71
C LEU A 162 2.92 -0.44 -24.21
N GLN A 163 2.01 -1.09 -24.94
CA GLN A 163 2.18 -1.30 -26.38
C GLN A 163 1.91 -0.02 -27.19
N VAL A 164 0.90 0.76 -26.78
CA VAL A 164 0.44 1.95 -27.52
C VAL A 164 1.23 3.21 -27.13
N ALA A 165 1.51 3.38 -25.84
CA ALA A 165 2.07 4.60 -25.27
C ALA A 165 3.33 4.37 -24.42
N GLY A 166 3.96 3.19 -24.56
CA GLY A 166 5.16 2.85 -23.82
C GLY A 166 6.39 3.63 -24.30
N VAL A 167 7.09 4.27 -23.36
CA VAL A 167 8.33 5.00 -23.62
C VAL A 167 9.51 4.14 -23.22
N LYS A 168 10.45 3.96 -24.15
CA LYS A 168 11.72 3.28 -23.89
C LYS A 168 12.73 4.27 -23.29
N MET A 169 13.24 3.95 -22.12
CA MET A 169 14.34 4.67 -21.48
C MET A 169 15.37 3.65 -20.98
N ASN A 170 16.63 3.83 -21.35
CA ASN A 170 17.73 2.93 -20.96
C ASN A 170 17.40 1.44 -21.20
N GLY A 171 16.83 1.13 -22.37
CA GLY A 171 16.48 -0.25 -22.77
C GLY A 171 15.19 -0.80 -22.14
N SER A 172 14.60 -0.17 -21.15
CA SER A 172 13.37 -0.60 -20.49
C SER A 172 12.13 0.17 -20.98
N THR A 173 10.98 -0.51 -21.03
CA THR A 173 9.67 0.11 -21.36
C THR A 173 8.83 0.20 -20.10
N ARG A 174 9.29 0.97 -19.12
CA ARG A 174 8.62 1.09 -17.81
C ARG A 174 7.72 2.31 -17.65
N PHE A 175 7.71 3.20 -18.67
CA PHE A 175 6.93 4.43 -18.62
C PHE A 175 5.83 4.40 -19.67
N ILE A 176 4.64 4.87 -19.31
CA ILE A 176 3.48 5.04 -20.17
C ILE A 176 3.23 6.53 -20.30
N ARG A 177 3.31 7.08 -21.52
CA ARG A 177 3.00 8.48 -21.79
C ARG A 177 1.51 8.65 -21.99
N MET A 178 0.90 9.50 -21.21
CA MET A 178 -0.51 9.85 -21.38
C MET A 178 -0.68 10.79 -22.59
N PRO A 179 -1.80 10.70 -23.33
CA PRO A 179 -2.05 11.54 -24.51
C PRO A 179 -2.23 13.01 -24.16
N PHE A 180 -2.44 13.35 -22.91
CA PHE A 180 -2.68 14.71 -22.43
C PHE A 180 -1.57 15.15 -21.47
N GLY A 181 -1.06 16.37 -21.66
CA GLY A 181 -0.26 17.08 -20.65
C GLY A 181 1.16 16.57 -20.40
N ASN A 182 1.80 15.84 -21.32
CA ASN A 182 3.14 15.25 -21.13
C ASN A 182 3.29 14.44 -19.81
N ILE A 183 2.19 13.87 -19.32
CA ILE A 183 2.21 13.07 -18.10
C ILE A 183 2.77 11.68 -18.43
N VAL A 184 3.78 11.27 -17.67
CA VAL A 184 4.39 9.96 -17.78
C VAL A 184 4.12 9.19 -16.50
N LEU A 185 3.53 8.00 -16.63
CA LEU A 185 3.23 7.11 -15.51
C LEU A 185 4.27 5.99 -15.45
N ASN A 186 4.80 5.72 -14.26
CA ASN A 186 5.74 4.62 -14.03
C ASN A 186 4.95 3.32 -13.78
N LEU A 187 5.25 2.29 -14.55
CA LEU A 187 4.63 0.97 -14.45
C LEU A 187 4.82 0.32 -13.08
N ILE A 188 5.98 0.52 -12.44
CA ILE A 188 6.27 -0.02 -11.11
C ILE A 188 5.22 0.46 -10.11
N ASP A 189 4.97 1.77 -10.10
CA ASP A 189 4.00 2.37 -9.18
C ASP A 189 2.58 1.87 -9.43
N LEU A 190 2.18 1.75 -10.70
CA LEU A 190 0.87 1.26 -11.06
C LEU A 190 0.65 -0.20 -10.62
N LEU A 191 1.68 -1.04 -10.69
CA LEU A 191 1.56 -2.45 -10.30
C LEU A 191 1.33 -2.64 -8.79
N TRP A 192 1.65 -1.67 -7.93
CA TRP A 192 1.29 -1.75 -6.50
C TRP A 192 -0.22 -1.82 -6.25
N LEU A 193 -1.06 -1.29 -7.18
CA LEU A 193 -2.51 -1.40 -7.07
C LEU A 193 -3.03 -2.84 -7.24
N THR A 194 -2.22 -3.75 -7.76
CA THR A 194 -2.59 -5.17 -7.84
C THR A 194 -2.61 -5.86 -6.49
N ILE A 195 -1.96 -5.32 -5.45
CA ILE A 195 -1.87 -5.92 -4.11
C ILE A 195 -3.25 -6.06 -3.44
N PRO A 196 -4.07 -5.00 -3.28
CA PRO A 196 -5.40 -5.15 -2.72
C PRO A 196 -6.33 -5.97 -3.61
N LEU A 197 -6.18 -5.88 -4.94
CA LEU A 197 -6.94 -6.72 -5.88
C LEU A 197 -6.59 -8.21 -5.74
N PHE A 198 -5.31 -8.53 -5.53
CA PHE A 198 -4.86 -9.89 -5.26
C PHE A 198 -5.46 -10.43 -3.96
N ALA A 199 -5.47 -9.65 -2.87
CA ALA A 199 -6.13 -10.03 -1.62
C ALA A 199 -7.62 -10.36 -1.84
N ALA A 200 -8.31 -9.54 -2.65
CA ALA A 200 -9.71 -9.78 -3.00
C ALA A 200 -9.90 -11.04 -3.88
N VAL A 201 -8.97 -11.33 -4.79
CA VAL A 201 -8.97 -12.60 -5.57
C VAL A 201 -8.76 -13.79 -4.66
N LEU A 202 -7.83 -13.73 -3.70
CA LEU A 202 -7.61 -14.81 -2.71
C LEU A 202 -8.87 -15.09 -1.90
N TYR A 203 -9.62 -14.05 -1.53
CA TYR A 203 -10.90 -14.21 -0.84
C TYR A 203 -11.90 -15.08 -1.62
N SER A 204 -11.88 -15.00 -2.96
CA SER A 204 -12.72 -15.85 -3.82
C SER A 204 -12.32 -17.33 -3.84
N TYR A 205 -11.13 -17.67 -3.35
CA TYR A 205 -10.62 -19.05 -3.30
C TYR A 205 -10.74 -19.70 -1.92
N ARG A 206 -11.45 -19.08 -0.98
CA ARG A 206 -11.71 -19.66 0.36
C ARG A 206 -12.29 -21.08 0.23
N GLY A 207 -11.81 -21.99 1.08
CA GLY A 207 -12.25 -23.38 1.13
C GLY A 207 -11.71 -24.29 0.01
N GLN A 208 -10.81 -23.82 -0.88
CA GLN A 208 -10.31 -24.62 -2.01
C GLN A 208 -9.07 -25.48 -1.71
N GLY A 209 -8.52 -25.44 -0.50
CA GLY A 209 -7.33 -26.20 -0.14
C GLY A 209 -6.10 -25.83 -0.98
N TYR A 210 -5.21 -26.78 -1.24
CA TYR A 210 -3.98 -26.55 -2.03
C TYR A 210 -4.23 -26.07 -3.47
N ARG A 211 -5.35 -26.46 -4.08
CA ARG A 211 -5.74 -25.95 -5.41
C ARG A 211 -5.98 -24.44 -5.40
N GLY A 212 -6.48 -23.90 -4.29
CA GLY A 212 -6.64 -22.46 -4.13
C GLY A 212 -5.31 -21.73 -4.06
N ILE A 213 -4.31 -22.30 -3.36
CA ILE A 213 -2.94 -21.75 -3.27
C ILE A 213 -2.27 -21.77 -4.66
N LEU A 214 -2.37 -22.88 -5.40
CA LEU A 214 -1.82 -22.95 -6.75
C LEU A 214 -2.40 -21.87 -7.68
N LYS A 215 -3.73 -21.65 -7.63
CA LYS A 215 -4.37 -20.57 -8.38
C LYS A 215 -3.89 -19.20 -7.92
N ALA A 216 -3.64 -19.00 -6.62
CA ALA A 216 -3.06 -17.76 -6.11
C ALA A 216 -1.67 -17.49 -6.71
N ILE A 217 -0.79 -18.48 -6.72
CA ILE A 217 0.55 -18.37 -7.32
C ILE A 217 0.48 -17.99 -8.80
N LEU A 218 -0.48 -18.55 -9.56
CA LEU A 218 -0.66 -18.17 -10.97
C LEU A 218 -0.99 -16.69 -11.16
N TRP A 219 -1.73 -16.07 -10.23
CA TRP A 219 -2.02 -14.63 -10.28
C TRP A 219 -0.81 -13.73 -9.97
N MET A 220 0.19 -14.24 -9.27
CA MET A 220 1.43 -13.51 -8.98
C MET A 220 2.33 -13.39 -10.22
N ILE A 221 2.26 -14.35 -11.15
CA ILE A 221 3.17 -14.44 -12.32
C ILE A 221 3.04 -13.24 -13.26
N ILE A 222 1.80 -12.79 -13.56
CA ILE A 222 1.59 -11.75 -14.59
C ILE A 222 2.18 -10.40 -14.18
N PRO A 223 1.91 -9.86 -12.97
CA PRO A 223 2.53 -8.61 -12.52
C PRO A 223 4.06 -8.70 -12.46
N SER A 224 4.59 -9.84 -12.02
CA SER A 224 6.04 -10.08 -11.96
C SER A 224 6.68 -10.13 -13.34
N TYR A 225 6.01 -10.72 -14.33
CA TYR A 225 6.41 -10.67 -15.72
C TYR A 225 6.57 -9.22 -16.22
N PHE A 226 5.60 -8.34 -15.94
CA PHE A 226 5.70 -6.93 -16.30
C PHE A 226 6.92 -6.25 -15.68
N LEU A 227 7.21 -6.53 -14.40
CA LEU A 227 8.34 -5.92 -13.69
C LEU A 227 9.69 -6.45 -14.19
N ILE A 228 9.81 -7.74 -14.46
CA ILE A 228 11.07 -8.35 -14.88
C ILE A 228 11.36 -8.06 -16.34
N ILE A 229 10.38 -8.28 -17.23
CA ILE A 229 10.62 -8.25 -18.67
C ILE A 229 10.43 -6.84 -19.26
N ARG A 230 9.41 -6.10 -18.82
CA ARG A 230 9.11 -4.78 -19.41
C ARG A 230 9.80 -3.64 -18.66
N SER A 231 9.77 -3.67 -17.35
CA SER A 231 10.39 -2.63 -16.52
C SER A 231 11.87 -2.90 -16.23
N GLN A 232 12.35 -4.13 -16.43
CA GLN A 232 13.72 -4.57 -16.10
C GLN A 232 14.11 -4.23 -14.64
N SER A 233 13.13 -4.29 -13.72
CA SER A 233 13.31 -3.99 -12.31
C SER A 233 13.12 -5.25 -11.47
N LEU A 234 14.22 -5.97 -11.24
CA LEU A 234 14.23 -7.17 -10.41
C LEU A 234 13.86 -6.85 -8.95
N ILE A 235 14.35 -5.72 -8.44
CA ILE A 235 14.09 -5.30 -7.05
C ILE A 235 12.60 -5.03 -6.84
N ALA A 236 11.96 -4.29 -7.76
CA ALA A 236 10.52 -4.05 -7.67
C ALA A 236 9.71 -5.35 -7.76
N ALA A 237 10.14 -6.31 -8.63
CA ALA A 237 9.52 -7.62 -8.70
C ALA A 237 9.66 -8.39 -7.39
N MET A 238 10.85 -8.41 -6.77
CA MET A 238 11.08 -9.06 -5.49
C MET A 238 10.21 -8.45 -4.37
N ILE A 239 10.10 -7.12 -4.31
CA ILE A 239 9.24 -6.43 -3.34
C ILE A 239 7.78 -6.83 -3.55
N LEU A 240 7.29 -6.85 -4.79
CA LEU A 240 5.91 -7.23 -5.09
C LEU A 240 5.64 -8.68 -4.66
N GLU A 241 6.56 -9.60 -4.97
CA GLU A 241 6.43 -11.01 -4.57
C GLU A 241 6.46 -11.19 -3.06
N VAL A 242 7.33 -10.49 -2.34
CA VAL A 242 7.33 -10.50 -0.87
C VAL A 242 5.99 -10.03 -0.31
N VAL A 243 5.43 -8.94 -0.85
CA VAL A 243 4.12 -8.43 -0.40
C VAL A 243 3.00 -9.42 -0.74
N TYR A 244 3.01 -10.04 -1.91
CA TYR A 244 2.05 -11.09 -2.25
C TYR A 244 2.18 -12.31 -1.32
N CYS A 245 3.39 -12.72 -0.97
CA CYS A 245 3.64 -13.76 0.02
C CYS A 245 3.09 -13.38 1.40
N VAL A 246 3.23 -12.12 1.83
CA VAL A 246 2.63 -11.63 3.09
C VAL A 246 1.11 -11.69 3.04
N VAL A 247 0.49 -11.27 1.93
CA VAL A 247 -0.96 -11.35 1.72
C VAL A 247 -1.44 -12.80 1.75
N LEU A 248 -0.74 -13.71 1.06
CA LEU A 248 -1.06 -15.14 1.05
C LEU A 248 -0.88 -15.76 2.43
N ALA A 249 0.20 -15.42 3.14
CA ALA A 249 0.45 -15.89 4.51
C ALA A 249 -0.66 -15.42 5.48
N ALA A 250 -1.10 -14.17 5.38
CA ALA A 250 -2.21 -13.65 6.17
C ALA A 250 -3.52 -14.40 5.89
N ALA A 251 -3.81 -14.72 4.62
CA ALA A 251 -4.97 -15.50 4.22
C ALA A 251 -4.91 -16.95 4.74
N VAL A 252 -3.75 -17.60 4.67
CA VAL A 252 -3.52 -18.96 5.22
C VAL A 252 -3.64 -18.95 6.75
N TYR A 253 -3.06 -17.97 7.41
CA TYR A 253 -3.15 -17.80 8.86
C TYR A 253 -4.60 -17.71 9.34
N LYS A 254 -5.43 -16.93 8.62
CA LYS A 254 -6.88 -16.81 8.90
C LYS A 254 -7.69 -18.04 8.50
N GLY A 255 -7.08 -19.06 7.93
CA GLY A 255 -7.75 -20.33 7.60
C GLY A 255 -8.61 -20.26 6.35
N TRP A 256 -8.32 -19.36 5.41
CA TRP A 256 -9.07 -19.31 4.14
C TRP A 256 -8.90 -20.56 3.29
N PHE A 257 -7.80 -21.28 3.49
CA PHE A 257 -7.50 -22.51 2.78
C PHE A 257 -7.51 -23.69 3.75
N GLN A 258 -8.11 -24.79 3.31
CA GLN A 258 -8.12 -26.06 4.06
C GLN A 258 -6.80 -26.79 3.83
N VAL A 259 -5.73 -26.31 4.48
CA VAL A 259 -4.36 -26.81 4.33
C VAL A 259 -3.63 -26.87 5.68
N CYS A 260 -2.53 -27.60 5.74
CA CYS A 260 -1.64 -27.57 6.89
C CYS A 260 -0.98 -26.19 7.00
N LYS A 261 -1.51 -25.32 7.88
CA LYS A 261 -1.05 -23.94 8.04
C LYS A 261 0.45 -23.84 8.28
N LYS A 262 0.99 -24.68 9.19
CA LYS A 262 2.42 -24.67 9.54
C LYS A 262 3.29 -24.95 8.30
N ALA A 263 2.97 -26.01 7.55
CA ALA A 263 3.75 -26.39 6.37
C ALA A 263 3.73 -25.28 5.29
N VAL A 264 2.54 -24.69 5.00
CA VAL A 264 2.44 -23.65 3.99
C VAL A 264 3.13 -22.35 4.42
N LEU A 265 2.96 -21.93 5.68
CA LEU A 265 3.64 -20.72 6.20
C LEU A 265 5.16 -20.90 6.23
N THR A 266 5.67 -22.07 6.64
CA THR A 266 7.10 -22.39 6.55
C THR A 266 7.59 -22.36 5.10
N GLY A 267 6.82 -22.97 4.17
CA GLY A 267 7.14 -22.93 2.74
C GLY A 267 7.21 -21.49 2.18
N ILE A 268 6.25 -20.64 2.52
CA ILE A 268 6.27 -19.21 2.15
C ILE A 268 7.52 -18.53 2.73
N GLY A 269 7.82 -18.74 4.01
CA GLY A 269 9.01 -18.17 4.64
C GLY A 269 10.32 -18.59 3.96
N VAL A 270 10.44 -19.89 3.62
CA VAL A 270 11.58 -20.41 2.87
C VAL A 270 11.68 -19.75 1.49
N VAL A 271 10.58 -19.62 0.76
CA VAL A 271 10.54 -19.00 -0.58
C VAL A 271 10.98 -17.53 -0.51
N VAL A 272 10.48 -16.78 0.46
CA VAL A 272 10.80 -15.35 0.64
C VAL A 272 12.29 -15.13 0.92
N VAL A 273 12.94 -16.04 1.62
CA VAL A 273 14.39 -15.94 1.93
C VAL A 273 15.23 -16.55 0.80
N LEU A 274 14.85 -17.72 0.31
CA LEU A 274 15.66 -18.51 -0.61
C LEU A 274 15.73 -17.89 -2.01
N ILE A 275 14.61 -17.34 -2.52
CA ILE A 275 14.59 -16.76 -3.88
C ILE A 275 15.56 -15.56 -4.00
N PRO A 276 15.56 -14.54 -3.13
CA PRO A 276 16.54 -13.46 -3.18
C PRO A 276 17.98 -13.94 -3.10
N VAL A 277 18.26 -14.91 -2.23
CA VAL A 277 19.61 -15.49 -2.07
C VAL A 277 20.06 -16.21 -3.35
N LEU A 278 19.18 -17.04 -3.93
CA LEU A 278 19.47 -17.74 -5.19
C LEU A 278 19.65 -16.79 -6.36
N LEU A 279 18.82 -15.72 -6.45
CA LEU A 279 18.96 -14.71 -7.47
C LEU A 279 20.26 -13.92 -7.31
N ALA A 280 20.62 -13.50 -6.11
CA ALA A 280 21.86 -12.80 -5.83
C ALA A 280 23.07 -13.70 -6.18
N GLY A 281 23.05 -14.97 -5.72
CA GLY A 281 24.08 -15.95 -6.04
C GLY A 281 24.18 -16.27 -7.54
N GLY A 282 23.05 -16.40 -8.22
CA GLY A 282 23.00 -16.59 -9.67
C GLY A 282 23.58 -15.42 -10.46
N ILE A 283 23.23 -14.17 -10.05
CA ILE A 283 23.81 -12.97 -10.65
C ILE A 283 25.30 -12.89 -10.35
N TRP A 284 25.74 -13.25 -9.15
CA TRP A 284 27.15 -13.27 -8.78
C TRP A 284 27.96 -14.25 -9.63
N CYS A 285 27.42 -15.45 -9.91
CA CYS A 285 28.09 -16.46 -10.70
C CYS A 285 28.03 -16.18 -12.21
N PHE A 286 26.85 -15.82 -12.73
CA PHE A 286 26.56 -15.79 -14.17
C PHE A 286 26.19 -14.40 -14.70
N GLY A 287 26.01 -13.40 -13.83
CA GLY A 287 25.61 -12.05 -14.22
C GLY A 287 26.73 -11.27 -14.92
N MET A 288 26.35 -10.21 -15.61
CA MET A 288 27.26 -9.25 -16.22
C MET A 288 27.97 -8.41 -15.16
N ALA A 289 29.15 -7.83 -15.51
CA ALA A 289 29.97 -7.04 -14.57
C ALA A 289 29.14 -5.98 -13.82
N TYR A 290 28.35 -5.17 -14.53
CA TYR A 290 27.53 -4.12 -13.91
C TYR A 290 26.46 -4.66 -12.93
N GLN A 291 25.98 -5.90 -13.12
CA GLN A 291 25.02 -6.52 -12.19
C GLN A 291 25.71 -7.00 -10.91
N LYS A 292 26.92 -7.53 -11.03
CA LYS A 292 27.78 -7.93 -9.89
C LYS A 292 28.19 -6.71 -9.06
N GLU A 293 28.58 -5.62 -9.73
CA GLU A 293 28.90 -4.35 -9.11
C GLU A 293 27.72 -3.80 -8.29
N ARG A 294 26.48 -3.86 -8.83
CA ARG A 294 25.27 -3.46 -8.07
C ARG A 294 25.05 -4.28 -6.83
N ILE A 295 25.25 -5.60 -6.88
CA ILE A 295 25.11 -6.47 -5.70
C ILE A 295 26.23 -6.16 -4.70
N ALA A 296 27.47 -6.02 -5.15
CA ALA A 296 28.60 -5.66 -4.31
C ALA A 296 28.38 -4.32 -3.60
N ALA A 297 27.81 -3.34 -4.30
CA ALA A 297 27.46 -2.03 -3.74
C ALA A 297 26.40 -2.11 -2.64
N ILE A 298 25.40 -2.99 -2.78
CA ILE A 298 24.36 -3.23 -1.76
C ILE A 298 25.02 -3.70 -0.43
N PHE A 299 26.01 -4.57 -0.53
CA PHE A 299 26.67 -5.15 0.64
C PHE A 299 27.95 -4.42 1.03
N SER A 300 28.32 -3.34 0.33
CA SER A 300 29.61 -2.60 0.51
C SER A 300 30.84 -3.52 0.51
N ILE A 301 30.85 -4.52 -0.39
CA ILE A 301 31.92 -5.52 -0.49
C ILE A 301 33.06 -4.95 -1.36
N GLY A 302 34.25 -4.77 -0.76
CA GLY A 302 35.47 -4.42 -1.44
C GLY A 302 35.54 -3.01 -2.03
N ASP A 303 36.47 -2.78 -2.98
CA ASP A 303 36.71 -1.49 -3.63
C ASP A 303 35.53 -1.02 -4.52
N TYR A 304 34.53 -1.87 -4.75
CA TYR A 304 33.31 -1.53 -5.49
C TYR A 304 32.49 -0.38 -4.85
N ALA A 305 32.71 -0.10 -3.56
CA ALA A 305 32.12 1.08 -2.90
C ALA A 305 32.67 2.40 -3.48
N VAL A 306 33.85 2.37 -4.08
CA VAL A 306 34.51 3.54 -4.70
C VAL A 306 33.82 3.93 -6.01
N ASP A 307 33.24 2.95 -6.72
CA ASP A 307 32.57 3.16 -8.01
C ASP A 307 31.13 3.71 -7.88
N PHE A 308 30.64 3.90 -6.65
CA PHE A 308 29.33 4.52 -6.38
C PHE A 308 29.48 5.89 -5.70
N PRO A 309 29.92 6.93 -6.43
CA PRO A 309 30.17 8.25 -5.85
C PRO A 309 28.97 8.84 -5.13
N ARG A 310 27.73 8.56 -5.57
CA ARG A 310 26.49 9.03 -4.92
C ARG A 310 26.29 8.46 -3.52
N VAL A 311 26.56 7.19 -3.29
CA VAL A 311 26.44 6.55 -1.96
C VAL A 311 27.43 7.18 -0.98
N ASN A 312 28.67 7.40 -1.42
CA ASN A 312 29.69 8.06 -0.60
C ASN A 312 29.33 9.51 -0.30
N MET A 313 28.80 10.26 -1.26
CA MET A 313 28.30 11.62 -1.05
C MET A 313 27.16 11.69 -0.04
N ILE A 314 26.21 10.73 -0.09
CA ILE A 314 25.13 10.64 0.90
C ILE A 314 25.71 10.39 2.30
N ARG A 315 26.67 9.49 2.44
CA ARG A 315 27.36 9.23 3.71
C ARG A 315 28.08 10.49 4.21
N GLU A 316 28.75 11.21 3.33
CA GLU A 316 29.44 12.46 3.63
C GLU A 316 28.45 13.56 4.06
N MET A 317 27.30 13.68 3.38
CA MET A 317 26.21 14.58 3.80
C MET A 317 25.81 14.35 5.26
N ILE A 318 25.67 13.08 5.66
CA ILE A 318 25.23 12.72 7.00
C ILE A 318 26.36 12.85 8.02
N SER A 319 27.56 12.32 7.73
CA SER A 319 28.70 12.29 8.66
C SER A 319 29.20 13.68 9.03
N GLY A 320 29.09 14.67 8.14
CA GLY A 320 29.41 16.07 8.40
C GLY A 320 28.35 16.83 9.20
N SER A 321 27.21 16.19 9.53
CA SER A 321 26.12 16.81 10.28
C SER A 321 26.23 16.52 11.77
N SER A 322 25.85 17.50 12.62
CA SER A 322 25.71 17.30 14.07
C SER A 322 24.24 17.10 14.48
N ALA A 323 23.99 16.92 15.78
CA ALA A 323 22.66 16.72 16.29
C ALA A 323 21.67 17.84 15.87
N PHE A 324 22.09 19.10 16.00
CA PHE A 324 21.26 20.30 15.78
C PHE A 324 21.69 21.15 14.58
N HIS A 325 22.84 20.86 13.98
CA HIS A 325 23.38 21.65 12.89
C HIS A 325 23.64 20.75 11.69
N GLY A 326 23.32 21.28 10.51
CA GLY A 326 23.59 20.62 9.26
C GLY A 326 25.07 20.56 8.89
N ASN A 327 25.38 19.91 7.79
CA ASN A 327 26.71 19.79 7.22
C ASN A 327 27.13 21.14 6.61
N PRO A 328 28.30 21.73 6.99
CA PRO A 328 28.79 22.96 6.39
C PRO A 328 28.94 22.89 4.87
N GLN A 329 29.27 21.73 4.34
CA GLN A 329 29.43 21.48 2.89
C GLN A 329 28.15 21.11 2.17
N PHE A 330 26.97 21.17 2.83
CA PHE A 330 25.68 20.77 2.29
C PHE A 330 25.40 21.30 0.88
N LYS A 331 25.65 22.61 0.65
CA LYS A 331 25.40 23.24 -0.65
C LYS A 331 26.31 22.70 -1.77
N GLU A 332 27.54 22.33 -1.45
CA GLU A 332 28.46 21.73 -2.42
C GLU A 332 28.05 20.30 -2.76
N LEU A 333 27.68 19.48 -1.76
CA LEU A 333 27.26 18.11 -1.93
C LEU A 333 25.92 18.01 -2.66
N LEU A 334 25.01 18.97 -2.47
CA LEU A 334 23.70 19.01 -3.11
C LEU A 334 23.78 19.19 -4.64
N LYS A 335 24.91 19.68 -5.17
CA LYS A 335 25.16 19.77 -6.62
C LYS A 335 25.21 18.38 -7.29
N TYR A 336 25.58 17.35 -6.54
CA TYR A 336 25.83 16.00 -7.05
C TYR A 336 24.77 14.98 -6.65
N VAL A 337 23.92 15.32 -5.68
CA VAL A 337 22.87 14.44 -5.14
C VAL A 337 21.51 15.05 -5.43
N ASP A 338 20.61 14.26 -6.05
CA ASP A 338 19.22 14.69 -6.22
C ASP A 338 18.53 14.77 -4.86
N GLY A 339 18.41 15.98 -4.32
CA GLY A 339 17.79 16.25 -3.03
C GLY A 339 16.31 15.88 -2.96
N SER A 340 15.66 15.63 -4.11
CA SER A 340 14.27 15.18 -4.17
C SER A 340 14.12 13.67 -3.98
N VAL A 341 15.11 12.89 -4.39
CA VAL A 341 15.19 11.45 -4.17
C VAL A 341 15.72 11.13 -2.78
N HIS A 342 16.79 11.86 -2.39
CA HIS A 342 17.47 11.68 -1.10
C HIS A 342 17.04 12.74 -0.08
N LEU A 343 15.72 12.93 0.06
CA LEU A 343 15.16 13.99 0.90
C LEU A 343 15.56 13.86 2.38
N LEU A 344 15.61 12.64 2.93
CA LEU A 344 15.99 12.41 4.32
C LEU A 344 17.45 12.82 4.56
N ALA A 345 18.37 12.40 3.69
CA ALA A 345 19.78 12.79 3.76
C ALA A 345 19.94 14.30 3.63
N SER A 346 19.19 14.93 2.71
CA SER A 346 19.17 16.37 2.50
C SER A 346 18.64 17.13 3.72
N VAL A 347 17.61 16.63 4.39
CA VAL A 347 17.09 17.20 5.64
C VAL A 347 18.10 17.08 6.77
N VAL A 348 18.77 15.94 6.91
CA VAL A 348 19.85 15.75 7.90
C VAL A 348 21.00 16.72 7.62
N ALA A 349 21.42 16.81 6.36
CA ALA A 349 22.52 17.70 5.96
C ALA A 349 22.17 19.19 6.03
N ALA A 350 20.90 19.57 5.95
CA ALA A 350 20.47 20.96 6.08
C ALA A 350 20.21 21.39 7.53
N TYR A 351 19.58 20.52 8.33
CA TYR A 351 19.01 20.88 9.64
C TYR A 351 19.57 20.06 10.81
N GLY A 352 20.38 19.05 10.55
CA GLY A 352 20.96 18.18 11.56
C GLY A 352 20.22 16.87 11.75
N ILE A 353 20.86 15.96 12.50
CA ILE A 353 20.42 14.56 12.68
C ILE A 353 19.03 14.47 13.35
N LEU A 354 18.73 15.35 14.30
CA LEU A 354 17.43 15.33 14.99
C LEU A 354 16.24 15.61 14.07
N ALA A 355 16.42 16.46 13.04
CA ALA A 355 15.39 16.71 12.03
C ALA A 355 15.09 15.44 11.22
N GLY A 356 16.14 14.68 10.84
CA GLY A 356 15.99 13.40 10.18
C GLY A 356 15.29 12.34 11.06
N ILE A 357 15.68 12.25 12.34
CA ILE A 357 15.04 11.34 13.31
C ILE A 357 13.55 11.65 13.47
N LEU A 358 13.19 12.94 13.57
CA LEU A 358 11.79 13.35 13.68
C LEU A 358 10.98 12.91 12.46
N LEU A 359 11.55 13.07 11.26
CA LEU A 359 10.91 12.64 10.01
C LEU A 359 10.70 11.12 9.98
N VAL A 360 11.73 10.34 10.34
CA VAL A 360 11.63 8.87 10.44
C VAL A 360 10.60 8.46 11.49
N LEU A 361 10.57 9.11 12.64
CA LEU A 361 9.60 8.83 13.71
C LEU A 361 8.16 9.04 13.22
N CYS A 362 7.88 10.10 12.47
CA CYS A 362 6.56 10.31 11.88
C CYS A 362 6.15 9.17 10.93
N LEU A 363 7.09 8.65 10.11
CA LEU A 363 6.83 7.50 9.25
C LEU A 363 6.58 6.22 10.04
N VAL A 364 7.34 5.98 11.10
CA VAL A 364 7.16 4.82 11.99
C VAL A 364 5.79 4.87 12.67
N ILE A 365 5.38 6.04 13.17
CA ILE A 365 4.05 6.24 13.76
C ILE A 365 2.94 5.92 12.74
N LEU A 366 3.10 6.37 11.50
CA LEU A 366 2.15 6.12 10.42
C LEU A 366 1.99 4.60 10.18
N ILE A 367 3.11 3.89 10.00
CA ILE A 367 3.09 2.43 9.78
C ILE A 367 2.49 1.68 10.96
N PHE A 368 2.86 2.05 12.19
CA PHE A 368 2.28 1.46 13.39
C PHE A 368 0.76 1.63 13.43
N ARG A 369 0.25 2.80 13.06
CA ARG A 369 -1.19 3.04 12.98
C ARG A 369 -1.86 2.21 11.89
N PHE A 370 -1.25 2.08 10.70
CA PHE A 370 -1.78 1.22 9.63
C PHE A 370 -1.79 -0.26 10.05
N ALA A 371 -0.72 -0.74 10.66
CA ALA A 371 -0.65 -2.11 11.18
C ALA A 371 -1.75 -2.36 12.22
N LYS A 372 -1.93 -1.44 13.17
CA LYS A 372 -3.00 -1.54 14.19
C LYS A 372 -4.40 -1.59 13.57
N ILE A 373 -4.67 -0.74 12.57
CA ILE A 373 -5.95 -0.73 11.85
C ILE A 373 -6.17 -2.05 11.13
N SER A 374 -5.18 -2.52 10.39
CA SER A 374 -5.28 -3.74 9.58
C SER A 374 -5.45 -5.00 10.44
N LEU A 375 -4.67 -5.14 11.51
CA LEU A 375 -4.70 -6.32 12.37
C LEU A 375 -5.96 -6.40 13.25
N ASN A 376 -6.50 -5.26 13.67
CA ASN A 376 -7.70 -5.20 14.51
C ASN A 376 -9.01 -5.23 13.69
N GLN A 377 -8.92 -5.39 12.37
CA GLN A 377 -10.08 -5.44 11.49
C GLN A 377 -10.90 -6.71 11.71
N LYS A 378 -12.20 -6.56 11.97
CA LYS A 378 -13.13 -7.68 12.14
C LYS A 378 -13.39 -8.41 10.82
N ASN A 379 -13.57 -7.67 9.74
CA ASN A 379 -13.76 -8.23 8.41
C ASN A 379 -12.44 -8.82 7.89
N GLN A 380 -12.42 -10.12 7.60
CA GLN A 380 -11.22 -10.84 7.20
C GLN A 380 -10.64 -10.34 5.86
N LEU A 381 -11.50 -9.93 4.91
CA LEU A 381 -11.05 -9.34 3.65
C LEU A 381 -10.31 -8.02 3.91
N GLY A 382 -10.89 -7.12 4.71
CA GLY A 382 -10.29 -5.85 5.08
C GLY A 382 -8.96 -6.03 5.80
N MET A 383 -8.86 -7.05 6.68
CA MET A 383 -7.62 -7.39 7.36
C MET A 383 -6.52 -7.79 6.35
N VAL A 384 -6.81 -8.72 5.43
CA VAL A 384 -5.80 -9.22 4.47
C VAL A 384 -5.41 -8.13 3.47
N MET A 385 -6.38 -7.35 2.95
CA MET A 385 -6.10 -6.21 2.07
C MET A 385 -5.26 -5.13 2.79
N GLY A 386 -5.66 -4.77 4.01
CA GLY A 386 -4.95 -3.78 4.82
C GLY A 386 -3.53 -4.22 5.18
N THR A 387 -3.35 -5.50 5.50
CA THR A 387 -2.01 -6.09 5.77
C THR A 387 -1.11 -5.99 4.54
N GLY A 388 -1.63 -6.28 3.34
CA GLY A 388 -0.88 -6.14 2.09
C GLY A 388 -0.44 -4.70 1.81
N CYS A 389 -1.36 -3.74 1.92
CA CYS A 389 -1.04 -2.32 1.74
C CYS A 389 -0.04 -1.82 2.79
N THR A 390 -0.20 -2.23 4.05
CA THR A 390 0.72 -1.86 5.14
C THR A 390 2.11 -2.45 4.93
N ALA A 391 2.20 -3.71 4.49
CA ALA A 391 3.48 -4.36 4.18
C ALA A 391 4.21 -3.65 3.03
N LEU A 392 3.49 -3.24 1.97
CA LEU A 392 4.06 -2.45 0.89
C LEU A 392 4.66 -1.14 1.42
N PHE A 393 3.87 -0.35 2.16
CA PHE A 393 4.35 0.93 2.70
C PHE A 393 5.52 0.74 3.68
N LEU A 394 5.51 -0.31 4.49
CA LEU A 394 6.63 -0.63 5.37
C LEU A 394 7.92 -0.88 4.57
N ILE A 395 7.86 -1.71 3.52
CA ILE A 395 9.02 -2.00 2.68
C ILE A 395 9.50 -0.75 1.95
N GLN A 396 8.59 0.05 1.38
CA GLN A 396 8.95 1.31 0.71
C GLN A 396 9.66 2.28 1.64
N ILE A 397 9.18 2.41 2.88
CA ILE A 397 9.80 3.27 3.90
C ILE A 397 11.17 2.73 4.33
N VAL A 398 11.29 1.42 4.54
CA VAL A 398 12.60 0.80 4.91
C VAL A 398 13.62 1.01 3.78
N VAL A 399 13.24 0.76 2.53
CA VAL A 399 14.11 1.01 1.37
C VAL A 399 14.52 2.48 1.31
N PHE A 400 13.58 3.42 1.44
CA PHE A 400 13.85 4.84 1.47
C PHE A 400 14.85 5.23 2.56
N ILE A 401 14.70 4.70 3.77
CA ILE A 401 15.63 4.97 4.88
C ILE A 401 17.02 4.42 4.54
N LEU A 402 17.12 3.18 4.04
CA LEU A 402 18.40 2.55 3.70
C LEU A 402 19.12 3.29 2.56
N GLU A 403 18.41 3.72 1.51
CA GLU A 403 18.96 4.53 0.43
C GLU A 403 19.48 5.88 0.94
N ASN A 404 18.70 6.55 1.78
CA ASN A 404 19.05 7.86 2.33
C ASN A 404 20.13 7.82 3.43
N LEU A 405 20.41 6.67 4.01
CA LEU A 405 21.55 6.47 4.91
C LEU A 405 22.82 6.04 4.16
N GLY A 406 22.76 5.91 2.83
CA GLY A 406 23.86 5.36 2.04
C GLY A 406 24.16 3.89 2.39
N GLY A 407 23.18 3.16 2.91
CA GLY A 407 23.29 1.72 3.20
C GLY A 407 23.17 0.86 1.95
N VAL A 408 22.46 1.35 0.95
CA VAL A 408 22.24 0.70 -0.34
C VAL A 408 22.24 1.73 -1.46
N GLY A 409 22.51 1.28 -2.70
CA GLY A 409 22.38 2.14 -3.88
C GLY A 409 20.92 2.45 -4.21
N GLU A 410 20.69 3.41 -5.09
CA GLU A 410 19.37 3.84 -5.54
C GLU A 410 18.61 2.67 -6.20
N MET A 411 17.49 2.27 -5.62
CA MET A 411 16.63 1.16 -6.07
C MET A 411 15.46 1.64 -6.94
N GLY A 412 15.21 2.95 -6.96
CA GLY A 412 14.13 3.56 -7.73
C GLY A 412 12.74 3.19 -7.21
N ILE A 413 12.59 2.97 -5.93
CA ILE A 413 11.33 2.67 -5.25
C ILE A 413 10.76 3.96 -4.67
N TYR A 414 9.50 4.25 -5.01
CA TYR A 414 8.79 5.41 -4.51
C TYR A 414 8.46 5.27 -3.02
N CYS A 415 8.86 6.26 -2.22
CA CYS A 415 8.42 6.38 -0.83
C CYS A 415 7.29 7.41 -0.73
N PRO A 416 6.13 7.08 -0.15
CA PRO A 416 5.03 8.02 0.03
C PRO A 416 5.48 9.29 0.75
N PHE A 417 4.96 10.43 0.32
CA PHE A 417 5.19 11.79 0.84
C PHE A 417 6.56 12.41 0.55
N PHE A 418 7.64 11.61 0.50
CA PHE A 418 9.01 12.14 0.52
C PHE A 418 9.76 11.96 -0.80
N THR A 419 9.34 11.07 -1.68
CA THR A 419 9.93 10.92 -3.02
C THR A 419 9.10 11.66 -4.07
N THR A 420 9.75 12.19 -5.10
CA THR A 420 9.07 12.77 -6.26
C THR A 420 8.55 11.69 -7.19
N GLY A 421 7.39 11.91 -7.79
CA GLY A 421 6.82 10.98 -8.77
C GLY A 421 5.30 11.00 -8.78
N ARG A 422 4.71 11.46 -9.88
CA ARG A 422 3.25 11.64 -10.00
C ARG A 422 2.49 10.31 -9.92
N SER A 423 2.99 9.27 -10.58
CA SER A 423 2.39 7.93 -10.54
C SER A 423 2.48 7.31 -9.15
N GLY A 424 3.64 7.40 -8.50
CA GLY A 424 3.84 6.92 -7.14
C GLY A 424 2.95 7.65 -6.13
N MET A 425 2.84 8.97 -6.29
CA MET A 425 1.97 9.80 -5.46
C MET A 425 0.51 9.39 -5.62
N LEU A 426 -0.04 9.33 -6.84
CA LEU A 426 -1.43 8.94 -7.09
C LEU A 426 -1.72 7.52 -6.59
N THR A 427 -0.86 6.56 -6.88
CA THR A 427 -0.99 5.17 -6.41
C THR A 427 -1.00 5.10 -4.89
N SER A 428 -0.09 5.82 -4.23
CA SER A 428 -0.04 5.86 -2.77
C SER A 428 -1.32 6.43 -2.16
N TYR A 429 -1.86 7.53 -2.70
CA TYR A 429 -3.12 8.09 -2.21
C TYR A 429 -4.33 7.18 -2.46
N ILE A 430 -4.35 6.42 -3.56
CA ILE A 430 -5.37 5.40 -3.80
C ILE A 430 -5.29 4.30 -2.72
N LEU A 431 -4.09 3.79 -2.42
CA LEU A 431 -3.89 2.77 -1.39
C LEU A 431 -4.18 3.30 0.02
N LEU A 432 -3.81 4.55 0.31
CA LEU A 432 -4.14 5.23 1.57
C LEU A 432 -5.65 5.42 1.73
N GLY A 433 -6.34 5.82 0.66
CA GLY A 433 -7.80 5.92 0.62
C GLY A 433 -8.48 4.58 0.90
N LEU A 434 -7.93 3.49 0.36
CA LEU A 434 -8.40 2.13 0.64
C LEU A 434 -8.19 1.73 2.10
N LEU A 435 -7.02 2.02 2.70
CA LEU A 435 -6.76 1.78 4.12
C LEU A 435 -7.70 2.60 5.02
N LEU A 436 -7.99 3.84 4.65
CA LEU A 436 -8.97 4.68 5.36
C LEU A 436 -10.39 4.13 5.19
N SER A 437 -10.76 3.60 4.02
CA SER A 437 -12.03 2.91 3.80
C SER A 437 -12.15 1.68 4.70
N ILE A 438 -11.11 0.84 4.76
CA ILE A 438 -11.05 -0.33 5.65
C ILE A 438 -11.25 0.10 7.11
N CYS A 439 -10.58 1.18 7.54
CA CYS A 439 -10.74 1.74 8.88
C CYS A 439 -12.16 2.24 9.14
N ARG A 440 -12.73 2.97 8.18
CA ARG A 440 -14.07 3.56 8.29
C ARG A 440 -15.16 2.51 8.47
N TYR A 441 -15.09 1.43 7.73
CA TYR A 441 -16.07 0.35 7.74
C TYR A 441 -15.71 -0.81 8.69
N GLN A 442 -14.78 -0.59 9.63
CA GLN A 442 -14.30 -1.63 10.55
C GLN A 442 -15.42 -2.29 11.36
N LYS A 443 -16.45 -1.53 11.74
CA LYS A 443 -17.57 -2.03 12.54
C LYS A 443 -18.79 -2.45 11.73
N THR A 444 -18.86 -2.08 10.46
CA THR A 444 -20.09 -2.11 9.67
C THR A 444 -20.07 -3.00 8.46
N ALA A 445 -18.88 -3.30 7.91
CA ALA A 445 -18.81 -4.07 6.67
C ALA A 445 -19.01 -5.57 6.95
N PRO A 446 -20.15 -6.17 6.51
CA PRO A 446 -20.32 -7.62 6.54
C PRO A 446 -19.29 -8.29 5.63
N GLU A 447 -18.98 -9.55 5.90
CA GLU A 447 -18.15 -10.32 4.97
C GLU A 447 -18.84 -10.44 3.60
N PRO A 448 -18.15 -10.11 2.49
CA PRO A 448 -18.78 -10.15 1.17
C PRO A 448 -19.13 -11.58 0.78
N VAL A 449 -20.39 -11.81 0.40
CA VAL A 449 -20.86 -13.11 -0.05
C VAL A 449 -20.58 -13.25 -1.55
N ILE A 450 -19.63 -14.11 -1.90
CA ILE A 450 -19.29 -14.39 -3.31
C ILE A 450 -20.21 -15.53 -3.82
N ARG A 451 -20.81 -15.37 -5.01
CA ARG A 451 -21.73 -16.34 -5.61
C ARG A 451 -21.19 -17.79 -5.64
N SER A 452 -19.89 -17.98 -5.84
CA SER A 452 -19.24 -19.31 -5.81
C SER A 452 -19.29 -19.99 -4.44
N TRP A 453 -19.50 -19.24 -3.36
CA TRP A 453 -19.58 -19.77 -2.00
C TRP A 453 -21.02 -20.22 -1.65
N ARG A 454 -22.06 -19.53 -2.15
CA ARG A 454 -23.47 -19.93 -2.00
C ARG A 454 -23.76 -21.32 -2.58
N TRP A 455 -23.14 -21.69 -3.69
CA TRP A 455 -23.31 -23.01 -4.30
C TRP A 455 -22.74 -24.14 -3.43
N ARG A 456 -21.65 -23.89 -2.68
CA ARG A 456 -21.02 -24.91 -1.84
C ARG A 456 -21.72 -25.12 -0.50
N GLN A 457 -22.35 -24.11 0.06
CA GLN A 457 -23.16 -24.28 1.28
C GLN A 457 -24.44 -25.09 0.98
N ARG A 458 -25.07 -24.88 -0.18
CA ARG A 458 -26.23 -25.65 -0.61
C ARG A 458 -25.93 -27.12 -0.99
N SER A 459 -24.70 -27.48 -1.27
CA SER A 459 -24.28 -28.85 -1.56
C SER A 459 -23.81 -29.62 -0.31
N GLN A 460 -23.79 -28.97 0.87
CA GLN A 460 -23.44 -29.57 2.15
C GLN A 460 -24.62 -29.59 3.14
N SER A 461 -25.74 -28.97 2.80
CA SER A 461 -27.05 -29.12 3.41
C SER A 461 -27.89 -30.09 2.59
#